data_daac1bc204d2d8ec1e27322b9d58b1e6
#
_entry.id   daac1bc204d2d8ec1e27322b9d58b1e6
#
_cell.length_a   1.000
_cell.length_b   1.000
_cell.length_c   1.000
_cell.angle_alpha   90.00
_cell.angle_beta   90.00
_cell.angle_gamma   90.00
#
_symmetry.space_group_name_H-M   'P 1'
#
loop_
_entity.id
_entity.type
_entity.pdbx_description
1 polymer ?
#
loop_
_entity_poly.entity_id
_entity_poly.type
_entity_poly.pdbx_seq_one_letter_code
_entity_poly.pdbx_strand_id
1 'polypeptide(L)'
;MRIAEADAFEAIVKGVGIAYERRLLGCRLLEIPEHLAREARLCDLAMVPLRGPDASEQDIVEQLVFESGRPILVFPEDPDRMLPASLDNVAVAWDFSPPAARAVADALPFLRRAKRVRVFTVIDDKPIDKSHSVARLAKHLARHGVEVVSEDIKSDGHAIGNVFKNYVAKHKADLLVMGAYGHSRIREFILGGATKSILLHPPTWVLLSH
;
A
#
# COMPACT_ATOMS: atom_id res chain seq x y z
N MET A 1 -7.14 16.96 8.40
CA MET A 1 -8.54 16.98 7.89
C MET A 1 -9.29 18.11 8.55
N ARG A 2 -9.90 18.99 7.78
CA ARG A 2 -10.70 20.10 8.31
C ARG A 2 -12.07 19.58 8.74
N ILE A 3 -12.72 20.26 9.70
CA ILE A 3 -14.07 19.86 10.18
C ILE A 3 -15.06 19.74 9.02
N ALA A 4 -15.05 20.68 8.07
CA ALA A 4 -15.92 20.67 6.89
C ALA A 4 -15.71 19.43 5.99
N GLU A 5 -14.50 18.93 5.85
CA GLU A 5 -14.21 17.70 5.08
C GLU A 5 -14.77 16.45 5.79
N ALA A 6 -14.69 16.42 7.12
CA ALA A 6 -15.29 15.35 7.90
C ALA A 6 -16.83 15.36 7.82
N ASP A 7 -17.44 16.55 7.83
CA ASP A 7 -18.90 16.70 7.70
C ASP A 7 -19.38 16.24 6.30
N ALA A 8 -18.62 16.58 5.25
CA ALA A 8 -18.89 16.12 3.88
C ALA A 8 -18.79 14.58 3.77
N PHE A 9 -17.76 13.98 4.37
CA PHE A 9 -17.59 12.53 4.42
C PHE A 9 -18.76 11.85 5.15
N GLU A 10 -19.17 12.39 6.30
CA GLU A 10 -20.34 11.88 7.03
C GLU A 10 -21.62 11.89 6.20
N ALA A 11 -21.86 12.96 5.44
CA ALA A 11 -23.02 13.04 4.57
C ALA A 11 -23.02 11.93 3.50
N ILE A 12 -21.85 11.63 2.92
CA ILE A 12 -21.70 10.58 1.92
C ILE A 12 -21.95 9.20 2.54
N VAL A 13 -21.30 8.86 3.65
CA VAL A 13 -21.43 7.52 4.25
C VAL A 13 -22.83 7.25 4.78
N LYS A 14 -23.52 8.27 5.28
CA LYS A 14 -24.95 8.20 5.63
C LYS A 14 -25.80 7.89 4.40
N GLY A 15 -25.52 8.56 3.28
CA GLY A 15 -26.29 8.39 2.03
C GLY A 15 -26.18 6.99 1.43
N VAL A 16 -25.06 6.29 1.66
CA VAL A 16 -24.81 4.91 1.19
C VAL A 16 -25.06 3.83 2.27
N GLY A 17 -25.52 4.22 3.46
CA GLY A 17 -25.86 3.28 4.53
C GLY A 17 -24.66 2.59 5.19
N ILE A 18 -23.47 3.18 5.14
CA ILE A 18 -22.29 2.66 5.80
C ILE A 18 -22.28 3.12 7.25
N ALA A 19 -22.13 2.17 8.19
CA ALA A 19 -21.92 2.49 9.60
C ALA A 19 -20.58 3.21 9.78
N TYR A 20 -20.57 4.29 10.54
CA TYR A 20 -19.36 5.05 10.81
C TYR A 20 -19.34 5.55 12.24
N GLU A 21 -18.15 5.82 12.73
CA GLU A 21 -17.89 6.50 14.00
C GLU A 21 -16.89 7.63 13.76
N ARG A 22 -17.20 8.81 14.30
CA ARG A 22 -16.28 9.96 14.24
C ARG A 22 -15.61 10.15 15.58
N ARG A 23 -14.29 10.19 15.59
CA ARG A 23 -13.48 10.51 16.76
C ARG A 23 -12.70 11.78 16.53
N LEU A 24 -12.80 12.73 17.46
CA LEU A 24 -12.03 13.97 17.46
C LEU A 24 -10.93 13.84 18.49
N LEU A 25 -9.68 13.91 18.03
CA LEU A 25 -8.50 13.85 18.87
C LEU A 25 -7.95 15.26 19.07
N GLY A 26 -7.87 15.70 20.32
CA GLY A 26 -7.17 16.94 20.68
C GLY A 26 -5.72 16.61 21.07
N CYS A 27 -4.76 16.90 20.18
CA CYS A 27 -3.35 16.67 20.42
C CYS A 27 -2.48 17.72 19.74
N ARG A 28 -1.19 17.78 20.10
CA ARG A 28 -0.23 18.63 19.39
C ARG A 28 0.07 18.03 18.01
N LEU A 29 0.47 18.87 17.07
CA LEU A 29 0.70 18.47 15.67
C LEU A 29 1.70 17.30 15.55
N LEU A 30 2.76 17.34 16.35
CA LEU A 30 3.79 16.29 16.37
C LEU A 30 3.33 14.96 16.99
N GLU A 31 2.21 14.95 17.71
CA GLU A 31 1.66 13.76 18.37
C GLU A 31 0.63 13.04 17.47
N ILE A 32 0.19 13.69 16.39
CA ILE A 32 -0.84 13.16 15.48
C ILE A 32 -0.48 11.74 14.97
N PRO A 33 0.73 11.50 14.43
CA PRO A 33 1.07 10.18 13.89
C PRO A 33 0.96 9.06 14.93
N GLU A 34 1.43 9.32 16.15
CA GLU A 34 1.38 8.35 17.25
C GLU A 34 -0.07 8.05 17.68
N HIS A 35 -0.90 9.08 17.82
CA HIS A 35 -2.31 8.91 18.16
C HIS A 35 -3.05 8.10 17.09
N LEU A 36 -2.83 8.42 15.81
CA LEU A 36 -3.45 7.69 14.70
C LEU A 36 -3.00 6.22 14.67
N ALA A 37 -1.72 5.95 14.93
CA ALA A 37 -1.22 4.58 15.00
C ALA A 37 -1.87 3.77 16.13
N ARG A 38 -2.10 4.38 17.28
CA ARG A 38 -2.80 3.74 18.41
C ARG A 38 -4.25 3.41 18.06
N GLU A 39 -4.97 4.34 17.44
CA GLU A 39 -6.36 4.11 17.02
C GLU A 39 -6.44 3.04 15.92
N ALA A 40 -5.51 3.04 14.96
CA ALA A 40 -5.44 2.06 13.89
C ALA A 40 -5.28 0.62 14.36
N ARG A 41 -4.70 0.38 15.55
CA ARG A 41 -4.56 -0.98 16.13
C ARG A 41 -5.89 -1.70 16.29
N LEU A 42 -6.98 -0.95 16.43
CA LEU A 42 -8.34 -1.48 16.60
C LEU A 42 -9.10 -1.62 15.27
N CYS A 43 -8.46 -1.30 14.15
CA CYS A 43 -9.04 -1.38 12.81
C CYS A 43 -8.42 -2.55 12.03
N ASP A 44 -9.11 -3.03 11.00
CA ASP A 44 -8.57 -4.04 10.09
C ASP A 44 -7.65 -3.43 9.03
N LEU A 45 -7.88 -2.16 8.69
CA LEU A 45 -7.17 -1.40 7.68
C LEU A 45 -7.19 0.09 8.04
N ALA A 46 -6.08 0.79 7.89
CA ALA A 46 -6.04 2.25 7.92
C ALA A 46 -5.98 2.80 6.49
N MET A 47 -6.73 3.87 6.21
CA MET A 47 -6.74 4.52 4.91
C MET A 47 -6.22 5.95 5.05
N VAL A 48 -5.23 6.32 4.23
CA VAL A 48 -4.57 7.63 4.29
C VAL A 48 -4.55 8.27 2.90
N PRO A 49 -5.20 9.41 2.71
CA PRO A 49 -5.04 10.21 1.51
C PRO A 49 -3.64 10.85 1.48
N LEU A 50 -3.03 10.92 0.29
CA LEU A 50 -1.78 11.63 0.05
C LEU A 50 -1.98 12.71 -1.00
N ARG A 51 -1.77 13.97 -0.60
CA ARG A 51 -1.97 15.16 -1.46
C ARG A 51 -0.75 15.51 -2.31
N GLY A 52 0.37 14.85 -2.08
CA GLY A 52 1.63 15.12 -2.77
C GLY A 52 2.84 14.96 -1.85
N PRO A 53 3.96 15.60 -2.16
CA PRO A 53 5.20 15.47 -1.41
C PRO A 53 5.17 16.28 -0.09
N ASP A 54 4.22 15.97 0.78
CA ASP A 54 4.11 16.56 2.12
C ASP A 54 4.77 15.62 3.14
N ALA A 55 5.81 16.12 3.81
CA ALA A 55 6.53 15.36 4.82
C ALA A 55 5.63 14.92 5.99
N SER A 56 4.65 15.73 6.37
CA SER A 56 3.75 15.41 7.49
C SER A 56 2.82 14.24 7.19
N GLU A 57 2.35 14.12 5.95
CA GLU A 57 1.54 12.97 5.51
C GLU A 57 2.38 11.69 5.43
N GLN A 58 3.64 11.81 4.98
CA GLN A 58 4.58 10.69 4.96
C GLN A 58 4.88 10.20 6.37
N ASP A 59 5.14 11.09 7.31
CA ASP A 59 5.38 10.75 8.73
C ASP A 59 4.18 10.00 9.33
N ILE A 60 2.95 10.40 8.98
CA ILE A 60 1.74 9.67 9.41
C ILE A 60 1.75 8.25 8.85
N VAL A 61 2.00 8.09 7.55
CA VAL A 61 2.00 6.75 6.93
C VAL A 61 3.10 5.88 7.51
N GLU A 62 4.31 6.44 7.70
CA GLU A 62 5.44 5.71 8.30
C GLU A 62 5.12 5.24 9.72
N GLN A 63 4.60 6.11 10.55
CA GLN A 63 4.22 5.77 11.91
C GLN A 63 3.12 4.70 11.94
N LEU A 64 2.12 4.80 11.06
CA LEU A 64 1.08 3.79 10.92
C LEU A 64 1.66 2.44 10.49
N VAL A 65 2.54 2.42 9.49
CA VAL A 65 3.17 1.18 8.97
C VAL A 65 3.96 0.46 10.07
N PHE A 66 4.72 1.18 10.89
CA PHE A 66 5.59 0.58 11.90
C PHE A 66 4.89 0.30 13.22
N GLU A 67 3.92 1.13 13.62
CA GLU A 67 3.42 1.12 14.99
C GLU A 67 1.97 0.63 15.13
N SER A 68 1.20 0.54 14.02
CA SER A 68 -0.18 0.06 14.11
C SER A 68 -0.30 -1.46 14.10
N GLY A 69 0.62 -2.17 13.43
CA GLY A 69 0.51 -3.61 13.17
C GLY A 69 -0.62 -3.94 12.18
N ARG A 70 -1.08 -2.96 11.41
CA ARG A 70 -2.17 -3.09 10.46
C ARG A 70 -1.73 -2.69 9.05
N PRO A 71 -2.36 -3.24 8.01
CA PRO A 71 -2.12 -2.78 6.65
C PRO A 71 -2.59 -1.34 6.47
N ILE A 72 -1.86 -0.59 5.66
CA ILE A 72 -2.17 0.79 5.34
C ILE A 72 -2.49 0.88 3.85
N LEU A 73 -3.64 1.44 3.52
CA LEU A 73 -4.04 1.75 2.16
C LEU A 73 -3.85 3.24 1.92
N VAL A 74 -2.86 3.60 1.13
CA VAL A 74 -2.65 4.98 0.69
C VAL A 74 -3.25 5.19 -0.69
N PHE A 75 -3.76 6.39 -0.94
CA PHE A 75 -4.31 6.76 -2.23
C PHE A 75 -4.02 8.23 -2.55
N PRO A 76 -3.80 8.58 -3.83
CA PRO A 76 -3.62 9.98 -4.20
C PRO A 76 -4.92 10.75 -4.01
N GLU A 77 -4.86 11.87 -3.28
CA GLU A 77 -5.95 12.85 -3.17
C GLU A 77 -5.70 13.96 -4.19
N ASP A 78 -6.06 13.68 -5.42
CA ASP A 78 -5.93 14.61 -6.54
C ASP A 78 -7.33 14.84 -7.13
N PRO A 79 -7.90 16.06 -7.07
CA PRO A 79 -9.21 16.36 -7.60
C PRO A 79 -9.35 16.10 -9.11
N ASP A 80 -8.24 16.20 -9.84
CA ASP A 80 -8.20 16.00 -11.29
C ASP A 80 -8.00 14.52 -11.67
N ARG A 81 -7.74 13.67 -10.68
CA ARG A 81 -7.48 12.25 -10.87
C ARG A 81 -8.69 11.42 -10.46
N MET A 82 -9.34 10.80 -11.43
CA MET A 82 -10.35 9.79 -11.13
C MET A 82 -9.70 8.58 -10.44
N LEU A 83 -10.11 8.32 -9.20
CA LEU A 83 -9.79 7.08 -8.54
C LEU A 83 -10.52 5.91 -9.22
N PRO A 84 -9.93 4.72 -9.25
CA PRO A 84 -10.60 3.56 -9.83
C PRO A 84 -11.91 3.27 -9.09
N ALA A 85 -12.99 3.08 -9.85
CA ALA A 85 -14.31 2.73 -9.31
C ALA A 85 -14.34 1.32 -8.70
N SER A 86 -13.38 0.48 -9.06
CA SER A 86 -13.19 -0.87 -8.54
C SER A 86 -11.71 -1.20 -8.46
N LEU A 87 -11.34 -2.17 -7.62
CA LEU A 87 -9.98 -2.69 -7.52
C LEU A 87 -9.88 -4.02 -8.28
N ASP A 88 -10.17 -3.98 -9.59
CA ASP A 88 -10.26 -5.16 -10.44
C ASP A 88 -8.89 -5.68 -10.90
N ASN A 89 -7.93 -4.78 -11.14
CA ASN A 89 -6.59 -5.12 -11.59
C ASN A 89 -5.59 -4.86 -10.47
N VAL A 90 -5.09 -5.91 -9.85
CA VAL A 90 -4.16 -5.82 -8.73
C VAL A 90 -2.76 -6.23 -9.16
N ALA A 91 -1.78 -5.37 -8.88
CA ALA A 91 -0.37 -5.67 -9.01
C ALA A 91 0.25 -5.95 -7.64
N VAL A 92 0.99 -7.02 -7.50
CA VAL A 92 1.70 -7.40 -6.27
C VAL A 92 3.19 -7.37 -6.54
N ALA A 93 3.91 -6.46 -5.86
CA ALA A 93 5.36 -6.43 -5.86
C ALA A 93 5.89 -7.45 -4.84
N TRP A 94 6.61 -8.45 -5.34
CA TRP A 94 7.09 -9.55 -4.54
C TRP A 94 8.61 -9.64 -4.53
N ASP A 95 9.22 -9.56 -3.37
CA ASP A 95 10.69 -9.61 -3.18
C ASP A 95 11.14 -10.67 -2.18
N PHE A 96 10.25 -11.60 -1.83
CA PHE A 96 10.47 -12.68 -0.84
C PHE A 96 10.75 -12.20 0.59
N SER A 97 10.55 -10.91 0.89
CA SER A 97 10.74 -10.36 2.23
C SER A 97 9.55 -10.67 3.16
N PRO A 98 9.76 -10.65 4.49
CA PRO A 98 8.65 -10.77 5.44
C PRO A 98 7.57 -9.69 5.27
N PRO A 99 7.89 -8.39 5.02
CA PRO A 99 6.89 -7.39 4.72
C PRO A 99 6.08 -7.68 3.46
N ALA A 100 6.71 -8.20 2.39
CA ALA A 100 5.97 -8.60 1.19
C ALA A 100 5.01 -9.77 1.48
N ALA A 101 5.45 -10.76 2.26
CA ALA A 101 4.59 -11.87 2.68
C ALA A 101 3.42 -11.37 3.53
N ARG A 102 3.65 -10.42 4.42
CA ARG A 102 2.60 -9.78 5.23
C ARG A 102 1.62 -9.02 4.35
N ALA A 103 2.11 -8.21 3.39
CA ALA A 103 1.26 -7.46 2.48
C ALA A 103 0.37 -8.36 1.63
N VAL A 104 0.88 -9.50 1.15
CA VAL A 104 0.08 -10.50 0.43
C VAL A 104 -1.03 -11.07 1.32
N ALA A 105 -0.73 -11.41 2.56
CA ALA A 105 -1.72 -11.94 3.50
C ALA A 105 -2.83 -10.92 3.80
N ASP A 106 -2.45 -9.68 4.07
CA ASP A 106 -3.39 -8.59 4.37
C ASP A 106 -4.21 -8.19 3.12
N ALA A 107 -3.66 -8.36 1.92
CA ALA A 107 -4.34 -8.07 0.67
C ALA A 107 -5.35 -9.16 0.22
N LEU A 108 -5.38 -10.35 0.83
CA LEU A 108 -6.24 -11.46 0.40
C LEU A 108 -7.71 -11.07 0.15
N PRO A 109 -8.36 -10.23 0.96
CA PRO A 109 -9.75 -9.80 0.69
C PRO A 109 -9.90 -9.07 -0.64
N PHE A 110 -8.90 -8.29 -1.04
CA PHE A 110 -8.85 -7.57 -2.33
C PHE A 110 -8.51 -8.52 -3.47
N LEU A 111 -7.49 -9.37 -3.29
CA LEU A 111 -7.02 -10.32 -4.29
C LEU A 111 -8.12 -11.30 -4.71
N ARG A 112 -8.94 -11.76 -3.77
CA ARG A 112 -10.07 -12.68 -4.04
C ARG A 112 -11.20 -12.03 -4.84
N ARG A 113 -11.33 -10.72 -4.80
CA ARG A 113 -12.36 -9.95 -5.52
C ARG A 113 -11.86 -9.41 -6.86
N ALA A 114 -10.55 -9.36 -7.04
CA ALA A 114 -9.94 -8.84 -8.25
C ALA A 114 -10.27 -9.72 -9.46
N LYS A 115 -10.51 -9.09 -10.60
CA LYS A 115 -10.67 -9.80 -11.88
C LYS A 115 -9.33 -10.29 -12.43
N ARG A 116 -8.24 -9.61 -12.06
CA ARG A 116 -6.90 -9.94 -12.54
C ARG A 116 -5.87 -9.60 -11.48
N VAL A 117 -5.06 -10.58 -11.12
CA VAL A 117 -3.93 -10.42 -10.20
C VAL A 117 -2.63 -10.71 -10.94
N ARG A 118 -1.68 -9.78 -10.85
CA ARG A 118 -0.33 -9.92 -11.39
C ARG A 118 0.67 -9.84 -10.26
N VAL A 119 1.57 -10.81 -10.19
CA VAL A 119 2.70 -10.80 -9.26
C VAL A 119 3.96 -10.53 -10.06
N PHE A 120 4.74 -9.54 -9.67
CA PHE A 120 6.01 -9.26 -10.32
C PHE A 120 7.16 -9.18 -9.33
N THR A 121 8.33 -9.60 -9.77
CA THR A 121 9.59 -9.55 -9.03
C THR A 121 10.64 -8.82 -9.87
N VAL A 122 11.38 -7.89 -9.26
CA VAL A 122 12.53 -7.24 -9.90
C VAL A 122 13.76 -8.10 -9.63
N ILE A 123 14.32 -8.71 -10.68
CA ILE A 123 15.32 -9.79 -10.53
C ILE A 123 16.77 -9.32 -10.48
N ASP A 124 17.06 -8.08 -10.85
CA ASP A 124 18.40 -7.48 -10.92
C ASP A 124 18.68 -6.42 -9.84
N ASP A 125 17.71 -6.19 -8.94
CA ASP A 125 17.86 -5.27 -7.80
C ASP A 125 18.68 -5.90 -6.67
N LYS A 126 18.50 -7.21 -6.45
CA LYS A 126 19.11 -7.96 -5.35
C LYS A 126 19.43 -9.39 -5.76
N PRO A 127 20.43 -10.02 -5.11
CA PRO A 127 20.62 -11.45 -5.25
C PRO A 127 19.37 -12.19 -4.76
N ILE A 128 18.60 -12.73 -5.69
CA ILE A 128 17.47 -13.59 -5.35
C ILE A 128 17.99 -15.03 -5.33
N ASP A 129 17.80 -15.72 -4.22
CA ASP A 129 18.10 -17.15 -4.15
C ASP A 129 17.25 -17.88 -5.18
N LYS A 130 17.91 -18.65 -6.06
CA LYS A 130 17.25 -19.43 -7.13
C LYS A 130 16.24 -20.46 -6.60
N SER A 131 16.31 -20.81 -5.32
CA SER A 131 15.28 -21.63 -4.66
C SER A 131 13.96 -20.88 -4.43
N HIS A 132 13.99 -19.55 -4.47
CA HIS A 132 12.80 -18.69 -4.37
C HIS A 132 12.19 -18.51 -5.76
N SER A 133 10.98 -19.00 -5.92
CA SER A 133 10.24 -18.92 -7.19
C SER A 133 8.89 -18.23 -6.97
N VAL A 134 8.57 -17.26 -7.81
CA VAL A 134 7.24 -16.64 -7.86
C VAL A 134 6.15 -17.69 -8.04
N ALA A 135 6.45 -18.82 -8.70
CA ALA A 135 5.53 -19.94 -8.85
C ALA A 135 5.09 -20.55 -7.50
N ARG A 136 5.92 -20.48 -6.45
CA ARG A 136 5.52 -20.92 -5.10
C ARG A 136 4.45 -20.00 -4.52
N LEU A 137 4.59 -18.69 -4.71
CA LEU A 137 3.56 -17.72 -4.31
C LEU A 137 2.28 -17.94 -5.12
N ALA A 138 2.38 -18.12 -6.44
CA ALA A 138 1.22 -18.41 -7.28
C ALA A 138 0.46 -19.65 -6.79
N LYS A 139 1.18 -20.74 -6.45
CA LYS A 139 0.57 -21.96 -5.88
C LYS A 139 -0.06 -21.71 -4.51
N HIS A 140 0.54 -20.82 -3.69
CA HIS A 140 -0.05 -20.42 -2.41
C HIS A 140 -1.35 -19.66 -2.63
N LEU A 141 -1.35 -18.66 -3.50
CA LEU A 141 -2.54 -17.85 -3.80
C LEU A 141 -3.68 -18.66 -4.45
N ALA A 142 -3.33 -19.63 -5.29
CA ALA A 142 -4.32 -20.55 -5.87
C ALA A 142 -5.11 -21.33 -4.81
N ARG A 143 -4.47 -21.69 -3.68
CA ARG A 143 -5.18 -22.33 -2.53
C ARG A 143 -6.17 -21.40 -1.85
N HIS A 144 -6.01 -20.09 -2.04
CA HIS A 144 -6.96 -19.07 -1.58
C HIS A 144 -8.00 -18.68 -2.64
N GLY A 145 -8.02 -19.40 -3.78
CA GLY A 145 -8.93 -19.11 -4.89
C GLY A 145 -8.51 -17.91 -5.74
N VAL A 146 -7.23 -17.54 -5.70
CA VAL A 146 -6.67 -16.41 -6.47
C VAL A 146 -5.75 -16.95 -7.57
N GLU A 147 -6.17 -16.77 -8.81
CA GLU A 147 -5.31 -17.04 -9.97
C GLU A 147 -4.43 -15.82 -10.27
N VAL A 148 -3.16 -16.08 -10.52
CA VAL A 148 -2.18 -15.01 -10.75
C VAL A 148 -1.39 -15.22 -12.02
N VAL A 149 -1.04 -14.12 -12.69
CA VAL A 149 0.00 -14.08 -13.71
C VAL A 149 1.28 -13.61 -13.04
N SER A 150 2.35 -14.40 -13.13
CA SER A 150 3.65 -14.08 -12.53
C SER A 150 4.65 -13.63 -13.59
N GLU A 151 5.39 -12.56 -13.30
CA GLU A 151 6.35 -11.95 -14.21
C GLU A 151 7.65 -11.59 -13.47
N ASP A 152 8.77 -11.98 -14.04
CA ASP A 152 10.08 -11.48 -13.64
C ASP A 152 10.41 -10.28 -14.53
N ILE A 153 10.76 -9.15 -13.92
CA ILE A 153 11.09 -7.92 -14.64
C ILE A 153 12.49 -7.43 -14.24
N LYS A 154 13.11 -6.64 -15.10
CA LYS A 154 14.41 -6.02 -14.81
C LYS A 154 14.23 -4.56 -14.48
N SER A 155 15.09 -4.05 -13.62
CA SER A 155 15.17 -2.63 -13.33
C SER A 155 15.85 -1.85 -14.47
N ASP A 156 16.75 -2.52 -15.20
CA ASP A 156 17.59 -1.93 -16.24
C ASP A 156 18.30 -0.65 -15.75
N GLY A 157 18.72 -0.65 -14.48
CA GLY A 157 19.37 0.48 -13.83
C GLY A 157 18.45 1.61 -13.37
N HIS A 158 17.15 1.47 -13.53
CA HIS A 158 16.18 2.44 -13.00
C HIS A 158 15.92 2.23 -11.51
N ALA A 159 15.62 3.33 -10.81
CA ALA A 159 15.18 3.26 -9.42
C ALA A 159 13.91 2.40 -9.28
N ILE A 160 13.88 1.51 -8.29
CA ILE A 160 12.82 0.51 -8.10
C ILE A 160 11.43 1.14 -8.00
N GLY A 161 11.30 2.30 -7.35
CA GLY A 161 10.03 3.02 -7.31
C GLY A 161 9.52 3.42 -8.71
N ASN A 162 10.41 3.78 -9.63
CA ASN A 162 10.04 4.08 -11.02
C ASN A 162 9.64 2.81 -11.78
N VAL A 163 10.34 1.69 -11.54
CA VAL A 163 9.98 0.38 -12.10
C VAL A 163 8.55 0.02 -11.69
N PHE A 164 8.20 0.18 -10.41
CA PHE A 164 6.85 -0.07 -9.90
C PHE A 164 5.81 0.85 -10.55
N LYS A 165 6.08 2.16 -10.64
CA LYS A 165 5.18 3.12 -11.28
C LYS A 165 4.93 2.76 -12.75
N ASN A 166 5.98 2.42 -13.48
CA ASN A 166 5.89 2.01 -14.88
C ASN A 166 5.10 0.70 -15.03
N TYR A 167 5.30 -0.26 -14.13
CA TYR A 167 4.54 -1.51 -14.13
C TYR A 167 3.04 -1.26 -13.91
N VAL A 168 2.71 -0.46 -12.89
CA VAL A 168 1.32 -0.05 -12.60
C VAL A 168 0.68 0.62 -13.82
N ALA A 169 1.38 1.57 -14.43
CA ALA A 169 0.88 2.29 -15.60
C ALA A 169 0.68 1.36 -16.81
N LYS A 170 1.67 0.51 -17.12
CA LYS A 170 1.63 -0.45 -18.23
C LYS A 170 0.45 -1.40 -18.12
N HIS A 171 0.17 -1.90 -16.92
CA HIS A 171 -0.88 -2.90 -16.70
C HIS A 171 -2.20 -2.29 -16.22
N LYS A 172 -2.27 -0.94 -16.11
CA LYS A 172 -3.45 -0.21 -15.61
C LYS A 172 -3.94 -0.80 -14.29
N ALA A 173 -3.00 -1.03 -13.35
CA ALA A 173 -3.34 -1.59 -12.07
C ALA A 173 -4.12 -0.56 -11.22
N ASP A 174 -5.21 -1.01 -10.61
CA ASP A 174 -6.06 -0.20 -9.73
C ASP A 174 -5.50 -0.20 -8.29
N LEU A 175 -4.79 -1.27 -7.93
CA LEU A 175 -4.15 -1.43 -6.62
C LEU A 175 -2.73 -1.99 -6.80
N LEU A 176 -1.77 -1.37 -6.14
CA LEU A 176 -0.43 -1.92 -5.93
C LEU A 176 -0.35 -2.47 -4.50
N VAL A 177 0.01 -3.73 -4.35
CA VAL A 177 0.31 -4.37 -3.06
C VAL A 177 1.80 -4.53 -2.92
N MET A 178 2.39 -4.03 -1.84
CA MET A 178 3.83 -4.14 -1.61
C MET A 178 4.18 -4.18 -0.13
N GLY A 179 5.26 -4.87 0.21
CA GLY A 179 5.87 -4.73 1.52
C GLY A 179 6.50 -3.35 1.70
N ALA A 180 6.38 -2.80 2.88
CA ALA A 180 7.00 -1.53 3.23
C ALA A 180 8.30 -1.77 3.99
N TYR A 181 9.36 -1.02 3.65
CA TYR A 181 10.62 -0.95 4.40
C TYR A 181 11.34 -2.29 4.64
N GLY A 182 11.26 -3.23 3.70
CA GLY A 182 11.81 -4.60 3.82
C GLY A 182 13.32 -4.70 4.08
N HIS A 183 14.08 -3.61 3.98
CA HIS A 183 15.55 -3.61 4.06
C HIS A 183 16.17 -2.77 5.18
N SER A 184 15.40 -2.01 5.93
CA SER A 184 15.95 -1.22 7.03
C SER A 184 15.54 -1.81 8.38
N ARG A 185 16.41 -2.67 8.94
CA ARG A 185 16.37 -2.98 10.38
C ARG A 185 16.85 -1.81 11.25
N ILE A 186 17.29 -0.72 10.63
CA ILE A 186 17.80 0.45 11.29
C ILE A 186 16.77 1.56 11.11
N ARG A 187 16.03 1.81 12.15
CA ARG A 187 14.95 2.79 12.34
C ARG A 187 15.37 4.24 12.05
N GLU A 188 16.65 4.51 11.85
CA GLU A 188 17.17 5.87 11.92
C GLU A 188 17.62 6.51 10.60
N PHE A 189 17.83 5.80 9.48
CA PHE A 189 18.52 6.50 8.39
C PHE A 189 18.28 6.10 6.93
N ILE A 190 17.58 5.02 6.57
CA ILE A 190 17.39 4.73 5.13
C ILE A 190 15.94 4.27 4.87
N LEU A 191 15.11 5.22 4.53
CA LEU A 191 13.85 5.01 3.83
C LEU A 191 14.13 4.14 2.60
N GLY A 192 13.57 2.94 2.53
CA GLY A 192 13.69 2.08 1.35
C GLY A 192 13.28 2.88 0.10
N GLY A 193 14.20 3.06 -0.84
CA GLY A 193 14.01 3.96 -1.98
C GLY A 193 12.70 3.74 -2.74
N ALA A 194 12.23 2.49 -2.82
CA ALA A 194 10.96 2.14 -3.44
C ALA A 194 9.76 2.68 -2.65
N THR A 195 9.68 2.41 -1.34
CA THR A 195 8.55 2.86 -0.49
C THR A 195 8.45 4.38 -0.49
N LYS A 196 9.56 5.07 -0.28
CA LYS A 196 9.60 6.55 -0.31
C LYS A 196 9.15 7.10 -1.65
N SER A 197 9.65 6.56 -2.77
CA SER A 197 9.27 6.99 -4.11
C SER A 197 7.77 6.81 -4.38
N ILE A 198 7.20 5.72 -3.88
CA ILE A 198 5.77 5.44 -4.05
C ILE A 198 4.92 6.36 -3.17
N LEU A 199 5.33 6.62 -1.93
CA LEU A 199 4.61 7.52 -1.02
C LEU A 199 4.66 8.99 -1.48
N LEU A 200 5.78 9.43 -2.07
CA LEU A 200 5.87 10.78 -2.64
C LEU A 200 4.88 11.02 -3.78
N HIS A 201 4.67 10.02 -4.62
CA HIS A 201 3.78 10.10 -5.78
C HIS A 201 3.15 8.72 -6.02
N PRO A 202 2.11 8.36 -5.29
CA PRO A 202 1.46 7.07 -5.45
C PRO A 202 0.87 6.93 -6.86
N PRO A 203 1.23 5.86 -7.60
CA PRO A 203 0.77 5.69 -8.97
C PRO A 203 -0.71 5.32 -9.07
N THR A 204 -1.26 4.76 -8.02
CA THR A 204 -2.64 4.29 -7.86
C THR A 204 -2.90 4.12 -6.37
N TRP A 205 -3.93 3.37 -5.97
CA TRP A 205 -4.07 2.91 -4.60
C TRP A 205 -2.92 1.96 -4.26
N VAL A 206 -2.35 2.09 -3.06
CA VAL A 206 -1.21 1.28 -2.63
C VAL A 206 -1.48 0.70 -1.24
N LEU A 207 -1.49 -0.62 -1.15
CA LEU A 207 -1.56 -1.33 0.13
C LEU A 207 -0.15 -1.68 0.60
N LEU A 208 0.16 -1.24 1.81
CA LEU A 208 1.45 -1.38 2.47
C LEU A 208 1.30 -2.20 3.75
N SER A 209 2.24 -3.13 3.98
CA SER A 209 2.37 -3.84 5.26
C SER A 209 3.84 -4.01 5.62
N HIS A 210 4.10 -4.12 6.93
CA HIS A 210 5.45 -4.30 7.48
C HIS A 210 5.50 -5.49 8.47
#